data_b5d2273ce6b43c925e3ac73e3a7432af
#
_entry.id   b5d2273ce6b43c925e3ac73e3a7432af
#
_cell.length_a   1.000
_cell.length_b   1.000
_cell.length_c   1.000
_cell.angle_alpha   90.00
_cell.angle_beta   90.00
_cell.angle_gamma   90.00
#
_symmetry.space_group_name_H-M   'P 1'
#
loop_
_entity.id
_entity.type
_entity.pdbx_description
1 polymer ?
#
loop_
_entity_poly.entity_id
_entity_poly.type
_entity_poly.pdbx_seq_one_letter_code
_entity_poly.pdbx_strand_id
1 'polypeptide(L)'
;MSTKARILEVAAALVAESPNGDVSTRAVCEAAGVGAPALYRHFGDKEGLLSAVVDHGWDKYLATKRERRPGTDPVRDLREGWDSHTEFALQNPNLYRLMNSPAMRTPPAAALESHEILTADLQRAAEQGTLRLAPELAAQMIMSANVGVALMLVSRPATFTDRTVSRRVRDAVHAVVFTPEVAQSRTPPTTAPADTGVPAGATRLGALLRQTPSPAFTPAEGALLCEWLDRLANTPPE
;
A
#
# COMPACT_ATOMS: atom_id res chain seq x y z
N MET A 1 20.95 -24.40 13.05
CA MET A 1 20.24 -23.78 11.89
C MET A 1 20.38 -24.71 10.69
N SER A 2 19.28 -25.01 9.97
CA SER A 2 19.34 -25.85 8.76
C SER A 2 19.95 -25.09 7.59
N THR A 3 20.49 -25.83 6.60
CA THR A 3 21.05 -25.23 5.37
C THR A 3 20.01 -24.40 4.64
N LYS A 4 18.73 -24.86 4.58
CA LYS A 4 17.60 -24.12 3.99
C LYS A 4 17.38 -22.79 4.71
N ALA A 5 17.34 -22.79 6.04
CA ALA A 5 17.14 -21.57 6.84
C ALA A 5 18.28 -20.56 6.64
N ARG A 6 19.53 -21.03 6.61
CA ARG A 6 20.69 -20.15 6.37
C ARG A 6 20.67 -19.51 4.98
N ILE A 7 20.33 -20.27 3.93
CA ILE A 7 20.17 -19.70 2.57
C ILE A 7 19.08 -18.65 2.56
N LEU A 8 17.96 -18.91 3.21
CA LEU A 8 16.81 -18.00 3.26
C LEU A 8 17.14 -16.71 3.99
N GLU A 9 17.79 -16.76 5.15
CA GLU A 9 18.21 -15.57 5.91
C GLU A 9 19.19 -14.70 5.11
N VAL A 10 20.19 -15.34 4.47
CA VAL A 10 21.16 -14.63 3.63
C VAL A 10 20.47 -13.98 2.43
N ALA A 11 19.57 -14.71 1.77
CA ALA A 11 18.81 -14.15 0.64
C ALA A 11 17.92 -12.98 1.06
N ALA A 12 17.26 -13.07 2.22
CA ALA A 12 16.45 -11.99 2.77
C ALA A 12 17.29 -10.73 3.08
N ALA A 13 18.48 -10.90 3.66
CA ALA A 13 19.39 -9.79 3.91
C ALA A 13 19.84 -9.11 2.60
N LEU A 14 20.22 -9.89 1.59
CA LEU A 14 20.62 -9.36 0.28
C LEU A 14 19.46 -8.65 -0.43
N VAL A 15 18.22 -9.14 -0.34
CA VAL A 15 17.04 -8.47 -0.87
C VAL A 15 16.80 -7.14 -0.15
N ALA A 16 16.96 -7.10 1.17
CA ALA A 16 16.78 -5.87 1.94
C ALA A 16 17.78 -4.78 1.55
N GLU A 17 18.99 -5.14 1.15
CA GLU A 17 20.03 -4.21 0.69
C GLU A 17 19.91 -3.86 -0.81
N SER A 18 19.19 -4.67 -1.60
CA SER A 18 19.06 -4.49 -3.06
C SER A 18 18.07 -3.39 -3.40
N PRO A 19 18.46 -2.32 -4.12
CA PRO A 19 17.56 -1.23 -4.50
C PRO A 19 16.33 -1.69 -5.31
N ASN A 20 16.46 -2.79 -6.05
CA ASN A 20 15.40 -3.34 -6.91
C ASN A 20 14.73 -4.58 -6.30
N GLY A 21 15.13 -5.03 -5.10
CA GLY A 21 14.68 -6.28 -4.51
C GLY A 21 15.16 -7.55 -5.23
N ASP A 22 15.97 -7.41 -6.30
CA ASP A 22 16.51 -8.56 -7.05
C ASP A 22 17.89 -8.95 -6.53
N VAL A 23 18.14 -10.27 -6.44
CA VAL A 23 19.43 -10.83 -6.05
C VAL A 23 19.82 -11.97 -6.99
N SER A 24 21.13 -12.13 -7.22
CA SER A 24 21.61 -13.26 -7.98
C SER A 24 21.78 -14.50 -7.10
N THR A 25 21.39 -15.67 -7.63
CA THR A 25 21.60 -16.95 -6.92
C THR A 25 23.06 -17.21 -6.62
N ARG A 26 23.98 -16.69 -7.44
CA ARG A 26 25.42 -16.76 -7.19
C ARG A 26 25.81 -16.01 -5.92
N ALA A 27 25.36 -14.75 -5.78
CA ALA A 27 25.64 -13.95 -4.59
C ALA A 27 25.09 -14.62 -3.31
N VAL A 28 23.87 -15.20 -3.41
CA VAL A 28 23.28 -15.95 -2.29
C VAL A 28 24.11 -17.18 -1.95
N CYS A 29 24.58 -17.95 -2.93
CA CYS A 29 25.41 -19.12 -2.70
C CYS A 29 26.76 -18.77 -2.04
N GLU A 30 27.41 -17.72 -2.53
CA GLU A 30 28.68 -17.22 -1.99
C GLU A 30 28.49 -16.76 -0.53
N ALA A 31 27.51 -15.95 -0.24
CA ALA A 31 27.25 -15.43 1.10
C ALA A 31 26.76 -16.51 2.09
N ALA A 32 25.98 -17.49 1.62
CA ALA A 32 25.55 -18.63 2.43
C ALA A 32 26.59 -19.75 2.59
N GLY A 33 27.69 -19.70 1.87
CA GLY A 33 28.72 -20.75 1.87
C GLY A 33 28.19 -22.09 1.37
N VAL A 34 27.40 -22.10 0.27
CA VAL A 34 26.80 -23.30 -0.32
C VAL A 34 27.00 -23.32 -1.82
N GLY A 35 26.99 -24.53 -2.40
CA GLY A 35 26.99 -24.69 -3.86
C GLY A 35 25.61 -24.52 -4.46
N ALA A 36 25.53 -24.09 -5.74
CA ALA A 36 24.28 -23.96 -6.48
C ALA A 36 23.39 -25.22 -6.45
N PRO A 37 23.90 -26.45 -6.53
CA PRO A 37 23.04 -27.63 -6.41
C PRO A 37 22.30 -27.74 -5.07
N ALA A 38 22.88 -27.25 -3.97
CA ALA A 38 22.21 -27.23 -2.68
C ALA A 38 21.07 -26.21 -2.64
N LEU A 39 21.28 -25.02 -3.23
CA LEU A 39 20.25 -23.98 -3.35
C LEU A 39 19.05 -24.49 -4.17
N TYR A 40 19.31 -25.02 -5.36
CA TYR A 40 18.24 -25.50 -6.24
C TYR A 40 17.49 -26.72 -5.70
N ARG A 41 18.16 -27.59 -4.94
CA ARG A 41 17.47 -28.70 -4.26
C ARG A 41 16.46 -28.23 -3.22
N HIS A 42 16.70 -27.07 -2.57
CA HIS A 42 15.80 -26.55 -1.52
C HIS A 42 14.69 -25.64 -2.06
N PHE A 43 14.95 -24.93 -3.16
CA PHE A 43 14.06 -23.87 -3.65
C PHE A 43 13.59 -24.07 -5.09
N GLY A 44 14.10 -25.10 -5.79
CA GLY A 44 13.75 -25.39 -7.19
C GLY A 44 14.49 -24.47 -8.17
N ASP A 45 14.20 -23.21 -8.16
CA ASP A 45 14.79 -22.21 -9.04
C ASP A 45 14.97 -20.85 -8.33
N LYS A 46 15.32 -19.79 -9.08
CA LYS A 46 15.46 -18.44 -8.56
C LYS A 46 14.11 -17.88 -8.10
N GLU A 47 13.04 -18.14 -8.84
CA GLU A 47 11.69 -17.66 -8.48
C GLU A 47 11.21 -18.30 -7.17
N GLY A 48 11.42 -19.61 -7.00
CA GLY A 48 11.10 -20.31 -5.75
C GLY A 48 11.92 -19.82 -4.56
N LEU A 49 13.19 -19.44 -4.75
CA LEU A 49 13.97 -18.78 -3.70
C LEU A 49 13.39 -17.42 -3.33
N LEU A 50 13.09 -16.56 -4.32
CA LEU A 50 12.55 -15.24 -4.10
C LEU A 50 11.15 -15.30 -3.48
N SER A 51 10.30 -16.27 -3.89
CA SER A 51 8.99 -16.52 -3.27
C SER A 51 9.15 -16.87 -1.78
N ALA A 52 10.09 -17.77 -1.46
CA ALA A 52 10.36 -18.13 -0.06
C ALA A 52 10.89 -16.93 0.77
N VAL A 53 11.65 -16.02 0.16
CA VAL A 53 12.09 -14.77 0.82
C VAL A 53 10.90 -13.87 1.12
N VAL A 54 9.97 -13.71 0.17
CA VAL A 54 8.75 -12.94 0.38
C VAL A 54 7.91 -13.56 1.49
N ASP A 55 7.64 -14.86 1.42
CA ASP A 55 6.85 -15.57 2.44
C ASP A 55 7.48 -15.42 3.84
N HIS A 56 8.80 -15.56 3.94
CA HIS A 56 9.51 -15.37 5.22
C HIS A 56 9.41 -13.94 5.77
N GLY A 57 9.57 -12.94 4.90
CA GLY A 57 9.50 -11.54 5.31
C GLY A 57 8.06 -11.10 5.69
N TRP A 58 7.05 -11.73 5.09
CA TRP A 58 5.65 -11.46 5.39
C TRP A 58 5.11 -12.26 6.57
N ASP A 59 5.76 -13.33 6.96
CA ASP A 59 5.23 -14.23 8.01
C ASP A 59 4.95 -13.50 9.32
N LYS A 60 5.84 -12.60 9.74
CA LYS A 60 5.63 -11.76 10.93
C LYS A 60 4.40 -10.85 10.80
N TYR A 61 4.19 -10.26 9.63
CA TYR A 61 3.03 -9.41 9.36
C TYR A 61 1.74 -10.24 9.32
N LEU A 62 1.76 -11.42 8.67
CA LEU A 62 0.63 -12.32 8.63
C LEU A 62 0.32 -12.94 10.00
N ALA A 63 1.34 -13.23 10.83
CA ALA A 63 1.14 -13.70 12.18
C ALA A 63 0.27 -12.73 13.00
N THR A 64 0.55 -11.42 12.92
CA THR A 64 -0.28 -10.41 13.60
C THR A 64 -1.72 -10.38 13.09
N LYS A 65 -1.93 -10.65 11.80
CA LYS A 65 -3.28 -10.75 11.22
C LYS A 65 -4.02 -12.02 11.63
N ARG A 66 -3.33 -13.17 11.65
CA ARG A 66 -3.90 -14.48 12.09
C ARG A 66 -4.32 -14.44 13.57
N GLU A 67 -3.53 -13.77 14.42
CA GLU A 67 -3.80 -13.64 15.85
C GLU A 67 -4.86 -12.60 16.17
N ARG A 68 -5.17 -11.71 15.22
CA ARG A 68 -6.20 -10.68 15.40
C ARG A 68 -7.56 -11.34 15.57
N ARG A 69 -8.19 -11.12 16.73
CA ARG A 69 -9.60 -11.46 16.89
C ARG A 69 -10.43 -10.48 16.06
N PRO A 70 -11.33 -10.97 15.18
CA PRO A 70 -12.24 -10.12 14.45
C PRO A 70 -13.00 -9.20 15.40
N GLY A 71 -12.98 -7.89 15.11
CA GLY A 71 -13.75 -6.90 15.87
C GLY A 71 -15.25 -7.02 15.59
N THR A 72 -16.04 -6.30 16.37
CA THR A 72 -17.47 -6.12 16.13
C THR A 72 -17.78 -5.19 14.95
N ASP A 73 -16.78 -4.42 14.50
CA ASP A 73 -16.86 -3.45 13.42
C ASP A 73 -15.92 -3.85 12.27
N PRO A 74 -16.42 -4.59 11.26
CA PRO A 74 -15.59 -5.03 10.14
C PRO A 74 -15.01 -3.87 9.32
N VAL A 75 -15.69 -2.73 9.26
CA VAL A 75 -15.21 -1.56 8.49
C VAL A 75 -13.99 -0.93 9.17
N ARG A 76 -14.01 -0.87 10.48
CA ARG A 76 -12.84 -0.45 11.26
C ARG A 76 -11.68 -1.43 11.05
N ASP A 77 -11.95 -2.73 11.14
CA ASP A 77 -10.96 -3.79 10.91
C ASP A 77 -10.30 -3.65 9.53
N LEU A 78 -11.08 -3.36 8.48
CA LEU A 78 -10.60 -3.15 7.12
C LEU A 78 -9.76 -1.88 6.97
N ARG A 79 -10.11 -0.80 7.67
CA ARG A 79 -9.29 0.44 7.70
C ARG A 79 -7.93 0.20 8.38
N GLU A 80 -7.94 -0.46 9.53
CA GLU A 80 -6.72 -0.84 10.24
C GLU A 80 -5.85 -1.79 9.41
N GLY A 81 -6.50 -2.72 8.68
CA GLY A 81 -5.85 -3.63 7.73
C GLY A 81 -5.15 -2.89 6.58
N TRP A 82 -5.79 -1.87 6.02
CA TRP A 82 -5.18 -1.00 5.00
C TRP A 82 -3.97 -0.26 5.53
N ASP A 83 -4.11 0.40 6.69
CA ASP A 83 -3.05 1.21 7.26
C ASP A 83 -1.83 0.34 7.65
N SER A 84 -2.06 -0.83 8.25
CA SER A 84 -0.98 -1.76 8.60
C SER A 84 -0.26 -2.34 7.38
N HIS A 85 -0.98 -2.57 6.26
CA HIS A 85 -0.39 -3.00 5.00
C HIS A 85 0.52 -1.93 4.40
N THR A 86 0.05 -0.68 4.37
CA THR A 86 0.84 0.46 3.88
C THR A 86 2.08 0.68 4.75
N GLU A 87 1.94 0.60 6.07
CA GLU A 87 3.06 0.74 7.00
C GLU A 87 4.10 -0.37 6.80
N PHE A 88 3.67 -1.62 6.64
CA PHE A 88 4.57 -2.73 6.33
C PHE A 88 5.37 -2.46 5.03
N ALA A 89 4.70 -1.99 3.98
CA ALA A 89 5.35 -1.66 2.71
C ALA A 89 6.43 -0.57 2.88
N LEU A 90 6.14 0.46 3.67
CA LEU A 90 7.06 1.56 3.95
C LEU A 90 8.28 1.12 4.80
N GLN A 91 8.07 0.17 5.72
CA GLN A 91 9.14 -0.40 6.54
C GLN A 91 10.00 -1.41 5.77
N ASN A 92 9.44 -2.07 4.74
CA ASN A 92 10.10 -3.13 3.98
C ASN A 92 10.06 -2.86 2.46
N PRO A 93 10.58 -1.72 1.97
CA PRO A 93 10.35 -1.25 0.60
C PRO A 93 10.89 -2.20 -0.47
N ASN A 94 12.05 -2.82 -0.25
CA ASN A 94 12.68 -3.70 -1.23
C ASN A 94 11.96 -5.06 -1.31
N LEU A 95 11.54 -5.61 -0.16
CA LEU A 95 10.70 -6.81 -0.09
C LEU A 95 9.35 -6.58 -0.77
N TYR A 96 8.75 -5.40 -0.53
CA TYR A 96 7.47 -5.04 -1.12
C TYR A 96 7.55 -4.89 -2.65
N ARG A 97 8.63 -4.29 -3.17
CA ARG A 97 8.90 -4.22 -4.62
C ARG A 97 9.10 -5.62 -5.19
N LEU A 98 9.84 -6.49 -4.51
CA LEU A 98 10.06 -7.86 -4.95
C LEU A 98 8.74 -8.61 -5.09
N MET A 99 7.87 -8.57 -4.09
CA MET A 99 6.57 -9.25 -4.11
C MET A 99 5.69 -8.80 -5.29
N ASN A 100 5.76 -7.54 -5.67
CA ASN A 100 4.99 -6.97 -6.78
C ASN A 100 5.80 -6.89 -8.09
N SER A 101 6.94 -7.57 -8.18
CA SER A 101 7.78 -7.57 -9.37
C SER A 101 7.19 -8.48 -10.47
N PRO A 102 7.29 -8.08 -11.74
CA PRO A 102 6.98 -8.96 -12.88
C PRO A 102 7.81 -10.25 -12.92
N ALA A 103 8.93 -10.34 -12.18
CA ALA A 103 9.71 -11.55 -12.05
C ALA A 103 9.02 -12.62 -11.18
N MET A 104 8.04 -12.24 -10.38
CA MET A 104 7.20 -13.14 -9.58
C MET A 104 5.98 -13.55 -10.39
N ARG A 105 6.13 -14.56 -11.26
CA ARG A 105 5.05 -15.05 -12.14
C ARG A 105 3.95 -15.78 -11.37
N THR A 106 4.34 -16.46 -10.29
CA THR A 106 3.41 -17.12 -9.38
C THR A 106 3.28 -16.28 -8.12
N PRO A 107 2.06 -15.91 -7.70
CA PRO A 107 1.87 -15.17 -6.45
C PRO A 107 2.47 -15.94 -5.26
N PRO A 108 3.27 -15.32 -4.39
CA PRO A 108 3.72 -15.94 -3.16
C PRO A 108 2.55 -16.37 -2.27
N ALA A 109 2.73 -17.41 -1.46
CA ALA A 109 1.69 -17.90 -0.55
C ALA A 109 1.17 -16.80 0.39
N ALA A 110 2.06 -15.93 0.85
CA ALA A 110 1.73 -14.76 1.67
C ALA A 110 0.76 -13.78 0.97
N ALA A 111 0.88 -13.58 -0.35
CA ALA A 111 -0.03 -12.72 -1.10
C ALA A 111 -1.44 -13.34 -1.19
N LEU A 112 -1.52 -14.65 -1.43
CA LEU A 112 -2.78 -15.40 -1.47
C LEU A 112 -3.47 -15.37 -0.12
N GLU A 113 -2.76 -15.66 0.97
CA GLU A 113 -3.29 -15.60 2.33
C GLU A 113 -3.78 -14.21 2.71
N SER A 114 -3.05 -13.14 2.34
CA SER A 114 -3.49 -11.77 2.56
C SER A 114 -4.82 -11.47 1.86
N HIS A 115 -5.01 -12.01 0.65
CA HIS A 115 -6.26 -11.88 -0.10
C HIS A 115 -7.42 -12.65 0.59
N GLU A 116 -7.17 -13.87 1.06
CA GLU A 116 -8.16 -14.67 1.78
C GLU A 116 -8.62 -13.98 3.06
N ILE A 117 -7.70 -13.44 3.86
CA ILE A 117 -8.02 -12.68 5.08
C ILE A 117 -8.90 -11.47 4.75
N LEU A 118 -8.53 -10.70 3.71
CA LEU A 118 -9.31 -9.54 3.27
C LEU A 118 -10.72 -9.95 2.83
N THR A 119 -10.84 -11.02 2.06
CA THR A 119 -12.15 -11.51 1.57
C THR A 119 -13.03 -11.98 2.73
N ALA A 120 -12.46 -12.66 3.72
CA ALA A 120 -13.18 -13.07 4.92
C ALA A 120 -13.68 -11.87 5.75
N ASP A 121 -12.88 -10.81 5.90
CA ASP A 121 -13.30 -9.58 6.57
C ASP A 121 -14.45 -8.89 5.81
N LEU A 122 -14.40 -8.89 4.47
CA LEU A 122 -15.46 -8.33 3.62
C LEU A 122 -16.73 -9.18 3.63
N GLN A 123 -16.61 -10.51 3.73
CA GLN A 123 -17.76 -11.38 3.91
C GLN A 123 -18.52 -11.04 5.20
N ARG A 124 -17.81 -10.81 6.32
CA ARG A 124 -18.43 -10.36 7.58
C ARG A 124 -19.12 -9.00 7.44
N ALA A 125 -18.53 -8.07 6.67
CA ALA A 125 -19.14 -6.79 6.37
C ALA A 125 -20.42 -6.95 5.52
N ALA A 126 -20.43 -7.89 4.56
CA ALA A 126 -21.63 -8.23 3.79
C ALA A 126 -22.75 -8.80 4.65
N GLU A 127 -22.42 -9.72 5.58
CA GLU A 127 -23.38 -10.31 6.53
C GLU A 127 -24.03 -9.25 7.44
N GLN A 128 -23.30 -8.17 7.74
CA GLN A 128 -23.84 -7.02 8.49
C GLN A 128 -24.59 -5.99 7.61
N GLY A 129 -24.72 -6.26 6.30
CA GLY A 129 -25.39 -5.35 5.36
C GLY A 129 -24.66 -4.05 5.10
N THR A 130 -23.33 -3.99 5.36
CA THR A 130 -22.53 -2.76 5.22
C THR A 130 -21.83 -2.64 3.86
N LEU A 131 -21.84 -3.71 3.03
CA LEU A 131 -21.28 -3.70 1.68
C LEU A 131 -22.32 -3.35 0.61
N ARG A 132 -21.87 -2.66 -0.44
CA ARG A 132 -22.62 -2.37 -1.68
C ARG A 132 -22.29 -3.30 -2.84
N LEU A 133 -21.17 -3.99 -2.75
CA LEU A 133 -20.60 -4.84 -3.80
C LEU A 133 -20.41 -6.27 -3.27
N ALA A 134 -20.30 -7.24 -4.17
CA ALA A 134 -19.92 -8.59 -3.78
C ALA A 134 -18.53 -8.58 -3.11
N PRO A 135 -18.31 -9.40 -2.06
CA PRO A 135 -17.06 -9.41 -1.29
C PRO A 135 -15.81 -9.59 -2.16
N GLU A 136 -15.87 -10.44 -3.18
CA GLU A 136 -14.77 -10.73 -4.09
C GLU A 136 -14.38 -9.50 -4.93
N LEU A 137 -15.38 -8.77 -5.45
CA LEU A 137 -15.15 -7.54 -6.21
C LEU A 137 -14.61 -6.43 -5.29
N ALA A 138 -15.17 -6.30 -4.10
CA ALA A 138 -14.71 -5.36 -3.08
C ALA A 138 -13.25 -5.64 -2.69
N ALA A 139 -12.87 -6.92 -2.51
CA ALA A 139 -11.50 -7.34 -2.24
C ALA A 139 -10.53 -6.94 -3.36
N GLN A 140 -10.91 -7.18 -4.61
CA GLN A 140 -10.11 -6.78 -5.77
C GLN A 140 -9.91 -5.26 -5.84
N MET A 141 -10.95 -4.47 -5.60
CA MET A 141 -10.87 -3.00 -5.60
C MET A 141 -9.97 -2.48 -4.48
N ILE A 142 -10.18 -2.96 -3.25
CA ILE A 142 -9.40 -2.54 -2.09
C ILE A 142 -7.93 -2.94 -2.26
N MET A 143 -7.66 -4.19 -2.65
CA MET A 143 -6.30 -4.68 -2.82
C MET A 143 -5.57 -3.95 -3.95
N SER A 144 -6.20 -3.77 -5.11
CA SER A 144 -5.59 -3.05 -6.24
C SER A 144 -5.21 -1.61 -5.87
N ALA A 145 -6.08 -0.91 -5.14
CA ALA A 145 -5.82 0.46 -4.73
C ALA A 145 -4.76 0.54 -3.63
N ASN A 146 -4.82 -0.34 -2.61
CA ASN A 146 -3.85 -0.36 -1.50
C ASN A 146 -2.45 -0.73 -2.00
N VAL A 147 -2.33 -1.81 -2.79
CA VAL A 147 -1.05 -2.22 -3.40
C VAL A 147 -0.52 -1.13 -4.31
N GLY A 148 -1.38 -0.53 -5.14
CA GLY A 148 -0.98 0.55 -6.06
C GLY A 148 -0.40 1.75 -5.33
N VAL A 149 -1.08 2.27 -4.31
CA VAL A 149 -0.61 3.44 -3.56
C VAL A 149 0.64 3.11 -2.74
N ALA A 150 0.70 1.96 -2.09
CA ALA A 150 1.87 1.54 -1.33
C ALA A 150 3.09 1.37 -2.25
N LEU A 151 2.92 0.77 -3.43
CA LEU A 151 3.99 0.60 -4.41
C LEU A 151 4.50 1.95 -4.94
N MET A 152 3.62 2.94 -5.17
CA MET A 152 4.04 4.28 -5.56
C MET A 152 4.85 4.97 -4.47
N LEU A 153 4.41 4.88 -3.20
CA LEU A 153 5.13 5.47 -2.06
C LEU A 153 6.53 4.87 -1.88
N VAL A 154 6.71 3.56 -2.08
CA VAL A 154 8.01 2.90 -1.90
C VAL A 154 8.90 2.98 -3.14
N SER A 155 8.33 3.04 -4.34
CA SER A 155 9.09 3.01 -5.59
C SER A 155 9.43 4.40 -6.13
N ARG A 156 8.65 5.41 -5.76
CA ARG A 156 8.82 6.80 -6.26
C ARG A 156 8.70 7.83 -5.13
N PRO A 157 9.50 7.69 -4.03
CA PRO A 157 9.37 8.55 -2.85
C PRO A 157 9.64 10.03 -3.13
N ALA A 158 10.41 10.37 -4.16
CA ALA A 158 10.64 11.76 -4.56
C ALA A 158 9.41 12.42 -5.22
N THR A 159 8.50 11.62 -5.79
CA THR A 159 7.27 12.10 -6.43
C THR A 159 6.07 12.00 -5.48
N PHE A 160 5.99 10.91 -4.73
CA PHE A 160 4.91 10.63 -3.77
C PHE A 160 5.37 10.99 -2.35
N THR A 161 5.51 12.27 -2.07
CA THR A 161 6.02 12.81 -0.80
C THR A 161 4.95 12.88 0.29
N ASP A 162 3.67 13.07 -0.10
CA ASP A 162 2.55 13.15 0.82
C ASP A 162 2.05 11.75 1.20
N ARG A 163 2.41 11.31 2.42
CA ARG A 163 1.94 10.01 2.96
C ARG A 163 0.44 9.96 3.23
N THR A 164 -0.24 11.11 3.29
CA THR A 164 -1.69 11.13 3.50
C THR A 164 -2.46 10.61 2.28
N VAL A 165 -1.80 10.53 1.10
CA VAL A 165 -2.40 9.99 -0.12
C VAL A 165 -2.97 8.57 0.09
N SER A 166 -2.30 7.73 0.90
CA SER A 166 -2.79 6.38 1.20
C SER A 166 -4.16 6.41 1.87
N ARG A 167 -4.34 7.24 2.90
CA ARG A 167 -5.62 7.39 3.59
C ARG A 167 -6.70 7.99 2.70
N ARG A 168 -6.35 8.97 1.86
CA ARG A 168 -7.29 9.60 0.90
C ARG A 168 -7.79 8.57 -0.13
N VAL A 169 -6.90 7.75 -0.68
CA VAL A 169 -7.26 6.66 -1.61
C VAL A 169 -8.12 5.61 -0.90
N ARG A 170 -7.74 5.20 0.32
CA ARG A 170 -8.54 4.29 1.14
C ARG A 170 -9.97 4.80 1.30
N ASP A 171 -10.13 6.05 1.74
CA ASP A 171 -11.43 6.61 2.06
C ASP A 171 -12.29 6.77 0.79
N ALA A 172 -11.69 7.11 -0.35
CA ALA A 172 -12.38 7.15 -1.63
C ALA A 172 -12.86 5.75 -2.08
N VAL A 173 -12.01 4.72 -1.96
CA VAL A 173 -12.41 3.34 -2.29
C VAL A 173 -13.48 2.84 -1.34
N HIS A 174 -13.34 3.09 -0.04
CA HIS A 174 -14.32 2.69 0.97
C HIS A 174 -15.68 3.37 0.75
N ALA A 175 -15.72 4.62 0.29
CA ALA A 175 -16.97 5.32 -0.04
C ALA A 175 -17.75 4.64 -1.20
N VAL A 176 -17.04 3.94 -2.09
CA VAL A 176 -17.68 3.16 -3.17
C VAL A 176 -18.08 1.76 -2.71
N VAL A 177 -17.25 1.14 -1.88
CA VAL A 177 -17.40 -0.26 -1.47
C VAL A 177 -18.45 -0.43 -0.37
N PHE A 178 -18.54 0.51 0.57
CA PHE A 178 -19.47 0.44 1.72
C PHE A 178 -20.75 1.26 1.49
N THR A 179 -21.78 0.96 2.28
CA THR A 179 -23.02 1.73 2.27
C THR A 179 -22.78 3.17 2.76
N PRO A 180 -23.58 4.15 2.29
CA PRO A 180 -23.39 5.57 2.63
C PRO A 180 -23.43 5.83 4.14
N GLU A 181 -24.27 5.12 4.88
CA GLU A 181 -24.44 5.26 6.33
C GLU A 181 -23.14 4.94 7.07
N VAL A 182 -22.42 3.92 6.57
CA VAL A 182 -21.15 3.46 7.15
C VAL A 182 -19.98 4.30 6.64
N ALA A 183 -19.99 4.67 5.37
CA ALA A 183 -18.96 5.52 4.78
C ALA A 183 -18.97 6.92 5.42
N GLN A 184 -20.15 7.49 5.68
CA GLN A 184 -20.34 8.82 6.27
C GLN A 184 -20.18 8.85 7.80
N SER A 185 -20.48 7.77 8.49
CA SER A 185 -20.40 7.68 9.96
C SER A 185 -18.99 7.96 10.52
N ARG A 186 -17.96 8.03 9.67
CA ARG A 186 -16.55 8.21 10.03
C ARG A 186 -15.77 9.21 9.16
N THR A 187 -16.43 9.77 8.16
CA THR A 187 -15.99 10.98 7.46
C THR A 187 -16.89 12.08 7.99
N PRO A 188 -16.38 13.20 8.52
CA PRO A 188 -17.22 14.31 8.90
C PRO A 188 -18.12 14.69 7.70
N PRO A 189 -19.40 15.01 7.91
CA PRO A 189 -20.34 15.20 6.81
C PRO A 189 -19.85 16.36 5.94
N THR A 190 -19.39 16.05 4.75
CA THR A 190 -19.17 17.06 3.72
C THR A 190 -20.53 17.43 3.16
N THR A 191 -21.28 18.22 3.92
CA THR A 191 -22.48 18.92 3.45
C THR A 191 -22.08 20.21 2.75
N ALA A 192 -21.30 20.11 1.69
CA ALA A 192 -21.14 21.23 0.77
C ALA A 192 -21.43 20.71 -0.65
N PRO A 193 -22.19 21.45 -1.46
CA PRO A 193 -22.32 21.14 -2.88
C PRO A 193 -20.93 21.12 -3.50
N ALA A 194 -20.68 20.17 -4.38
CA ALA A 194 -19.37 19.73 -4.87
C ALA A 194 -18.50 20.81 -5.56
N ASP A 195 -18.88 22.08 -5.55
CA ASP A 195 -18.25 23.13 -6.36
C ASP A 195 -18.00 24.49 -5.67
N THR A 196 -18.22 24.63 -4.37
CA THR A 196 -18.16 25.95 -3.70
C THR A 196 -17.30 26.02 -2.45
N GLY A 197 -16.59 24.96 -2.11
CA GLY A 197 -15.72 24.93 -0.92
C GLY A 197 -14.38 25.65 -1.12
N VAL A 198 -13.82 26.18 -0.03
CA VAL A 198 -12.47 26.78 -0.02
C VAL A 198 -11.42 25.91 -0.68
N PRO A 199 -11.35 24.56 -0.47
CA PRO A 199 -10.38 23.72 -1.14
C PRO A 199 -10.50 23.70 -2.67
N ALA A 200 -11.71 23.61 -3.21
CA ALA A 200 -11.95 23.63 -4.66
C ALA A 200 -11.60 24.99 -5.27
N GLY A 201 -11.97 26.09 -4.60
CA GLY A 201 -11.61 27.46 -4.99
C GLY A 201 -10.09 27.67 -4.98
N ALA A 202 -9.40 27.20 -3.95
CA ALA A 202 -7.95 27.27 -3.83
C ALA A 202 -7.25 26.47 -4.93
N THR A 203 -7.71 25.26 -5.21
CA THR A 203 -7.19 24.42 -6.31
C THR A 203 -7.32 25.13 -7.65
N ARG A 204 -8.50 25.66 -7.96
CA ARG A 204 -8.76 26.37 -9.23
C ARG A 204 -7.91 27.62 -9.36
N LEU A 205 -7.83 28.45 -8.33
CA LEU A 205 -7.05 29.68 -8.34
C LEU A 205 -5.55 29.37 -8.48
N GLY A 206 -5.04 28.40 -7.74
CA GLY A 206 -3.65 27.97 -7.83
C GLY A 206 -3.26 27.48 -9.23
N ALA A 207 -4.14 26.70 -9.88
CA ALA A 207 -3.94 26.24 -11.25
C ALA A 207 -3.87 27.42 -12.26
N LEU A 208 -4.78 28.38 -12.14
CA LEU A 208 -4.80 29.56 -13.01
C LEU A 208 -3.56 30.44 -12.83
N LEU A 209 -3.13 30.69 -11.60
CA LEU A 209 -1.93 31.49 -11.31
C LEU A 209 -0.64 30.83 -11.81
N ARG A 210 -0.55 29.51 -11.80
CA ARG A 210 0.60 28.78 -12.38
C ARG A 210 0.61 28.84 -13.89
N GLN A 211 -0.55 28.85 -14.54
CA GLN A 211 -0.67 28.94 -15.99
C GLN A 211 -0.42 30.38 -16.48
N THR A 212 -0.93 31.36 -15.76
CA THR A 212 -0.80 32.79 -16.12
C THR A 212 -0.46 33.58 -14.84
N PRO A 213 0.86 33.78 -14.57
CA PRO A 213 1.30 34.57 -13.43
C PRO A 213 0.70 35.98 -13.48
N SER A 214 0.16 36.43 -12.36
CA SER A 214 -0.42 37.78 -12.26
C SER A 214 0.67 38.84 -12.16
N PRO A 215 0.63 39.91 -12.96
CA PRO A 215 1.57 41.02 -12.85
C PRO A 215 1.43 41.83 -11.55
N ALA A 216 0.36 41.58 -10.77
CA ALA A 216 0.14 42.22 -9.48
C ALA A 216 1.10 41.70 -8.38
N PHE A 217 1.78 40.59 -8.61
CA PHE A 217 2.69 39.95 -7.66
C PHE A 217 4.12 39.91 -8.21
N THR A 218 5.09 40.08 -7.32
CA THR A 218 6.47 39.68 -7.62
C THR A 218 6.55 38.15 -7.76
N PRO A 219 7.58 37.60 -8.41
CA PRO A 219 7.74 36.12 -8.50
C PRO A 219 7.72 35.41 -7.13
N ALA A 220 8.31 36.03 -6.11
CA ALA A 220 8.33 35.46 -4.75
C ALA A 220 6.95 35.46 -4.09
N GLU A 221 6.19 36.54 -4.23
CA GLU A 221 4.81 36.62 -3.70
C GLU A 221 3.88 35.65 -4.45
N GLY A 222 4.01 35.51 -5.75
CA GLY A 222 3.27 34.55 -6.54
C GLY A 222 3.54 33.09 -6.13
N ALA A 223 4.81 32.76 -5.88
CA ALA A 223 5.20 31.44 -5.40
C ALA A 223 4.63 31.14 -4.00
N LEU A 224 4.70 32.11 -3.08
CA LEU A 224 4.17 32.00 -1.73
C LEU A 224 2.64 31.85 -1.73
N LEU A 225 1.94 32.62 -2.56
CA LEU A 225 0.50 32.51 -2.74
C LEU A 225 0.09 31.12 -3.23
N CYS A 226 0.79 30.59 -4.22
CA CYS A 226 0.55 29.23 -4.72
C CYS A 226 0.76 28.18 -3.62
N GLU A 227 1.78 28.32 -2.77
CA GLU A 227 2.01 27.43 -1.62
C GLU A 227 0.84 27.48 -0.62
N TRP A 228 0.33 28.66 -0.31
CA TRP A 228 -0.83 28.80 0.58
C TRP A 228 -2.11 28.21 -0.02
N LEU A 229 -2.33 28.39 -1.32
CA LEU A 229 -3.44 27.78 -2.02
C LEU A 229 -3.36 26.26 -2.02
N ASP A 230 -2.15 25.68 -2.16
CA ASP A 230 -1.95 24.23 -2.04
C ASP A 230 -2.26 23.71 -0.64
N ARG A 231 -1.87 24.45 0.40
CA ARG A 231 -2.23 24.11 1.78
C ARG A 231 -3.73 24.14 1.99
N LEU A 232 -4.41 25.18 1.52
CA LEU A 232 -5.89 25.29 1.61
C LEU A 232 -6.60 24.18 0.82
N ALA A 233 -6.09 23.87 -0.38
CA ALA A 233 -6.63 22.81 -1.23
C ALA A 233 -6.51 21.42 -0.58
N ASN A 234 -5.46 21.21 0.22
CA ASN A 234 -5.14 19.92 0.84
C ASN A 234 -5.62 19.81 2.29
N THR A 235 -6.23 20.86 2.85
CA THR A 235 -6.82 20.80 4.21
C THR A 235 -7.94 19.76 4.21
N PRO A 236 -7.88 18.71 5.07
CA PRO A 236 -9.01 17.80 5.21
C PRO A 236 -10.23 18.56 5.72
N PRO A 237 -11.44 18.21 5.30
CA PRO A 237 -12.65 18.73 5.93
C PRO A 237 -12.65 18.36 7.42
N GLU A 238 -13.00 19.31 8.28
CA GLU A 238 -13.14 19.10 9.73
C GLU A 238 -14.26 18.10 10.06
#